data_43315deee5473aa48a194ccb3d4ff7b5
#
_entry.id   43315deee5473aa48a194ccb3d4ff7b5
#
_cell.length_a   1.000
_cell.length_b   1.000
_cell.length_c   1.000
_cell.angle_alpha   90.00
_cell.angle_beta   90.00
_cell.angle_gamma   90.00
#
_symmetry.space_group_name_H-M   'P 1'
#
loop_
_entity.id
_entity.type
_entity.pdbx_description
1 polymer ?
#
loop_
_entity_poly.entity_id
_entity_poly.type
_entity_poly.pdbx_seq_one_letter_code
_entity_poly.pdbx_strand_id
1 'polypeptide(L)'
;MGNVRLLIVDDSQPVRTGIRTFLELYDGLTVCGEASDGLEGIKKAFELKPDIVLLDLSMPNLDGMEATRLIRQGSPRTEIIIVTSHESLEAARLAATVGASGYVTKSLIPSSLVPMVNEVMRKHAASMEGQPGSENA
;
A
#
# COMPACT_ATOMS: atom_id res chain seq x y z
N MET A 1 19.62 -0.29 -5.86
CA MET A 1 18.19 -0.43 -5.65
C MET A 1 17.48 0.89 -5.89
N GLY A 2 16.40 0.88 -6.65
CA GLY A 2 15.68 2.09 -6.94
C GLY A 2 14.89 2.61 -5.75
N ASN A 3 14.37 3.80 -5.93
CA ASN A 3 13.54 4.45 -4.92
C ASN A 3 12.12 3.87 -4.97
N VAL A 4 11.56 3.53 -3.80
CA VAL A 4 10.19 3.04 -3.68
C VAL A 4 9.28 4.24 -3.38
N ARG A 5 8.26 4.42 -4.20
CA ARG A 5 7.32 5.52 -4.07
C ARG A 5 6.05 5.02 -3.39
N LEU A 6 5.67 5.66 -2.30
CA LEU A 6 4.54 5.22 -1.48
C LEU A 6 3.46 6.30 -1.41
N LEU A 7 2.21 5.88 -1.55
CA LEU A 7 1.04 6.72 -1.34
C LEU A 7 0.39 6.31 -0.01
N ILE A 8 0.13 7.28 0.86
CA ILE A 8 -0.49 7.02 2.16
C ILE A 8 -1.96 7.41 2.10
N VAL A 9 -2.85 6.45 2.37
CA VAL A 9 -4.30 6.67 2.36
C VAL A 9 -4.87 6.36 3.74
N ASP A 10 -5.24 7.40 4.47
CA ASP A 10 -5.76 7.30 5.83
C ASP A 10 -6.50 8.59 6.14
N ASP A 11 -7.64 8.52 6.81
CA ASP A 11 -8.47 9.70 7.08
C ASP A 11 -7.90 10.58 8.20
N SER A 12 -6.92 10.11 8.93
CA SER A 12 -6.31 10.86 10.02
C SER A 12 -5.03 11.56 9.55
N GLN A 13 -5.05 12.89 9.53
CA GLN A 13 -3.85 13.64 9.17
C GLN A 13 -2.67 13.37 10.12
N PRO A 14 -2.87 13.33 11.46
CA PRO A 14 -1.75 12.99 12.34
C PRO A 14 -1.14 11.62 12.04
N VAL A 15 -1.96 10.63 11.69
CA VAL A 15 -1.46 9.31 11.32
C VAL A 15 -0.65 9.39 10.04
N ARG A 16 -1.15 10.08 9.01
CA ARG A 16 -0.41 10.24 7.76
C ARG A 16 0.93 10.93 7.99
N THR A 17 0.92 12.00 8.79
CA THR A 17 2.16 12.72 9.12
C THR A 17 3.15 11.82 9.83
N GLY A 18 2.67 11.01 10.79
CA GLY A 18 3.52 10.08 11.52
C GLY A 18 4.14 9.03 10.61
N ILE A 19 3.35 8.45 9.72
CA ILE A 19 3.84 7.45 8.79
C ILE A 19 4.87 8.07 7.83
N ARG A 20 4.57 9.27 7.29
CA ARG A 20 5.50 9.96 6.40
C ARG A 20 6.83 10.22 7.11
N THR A 21 6.79 10.78 8.31
CA THR A 21 7.99 11.08 9.07
C THR A 21 8.81 9.82 9.34
N PHE A 22 8.13 8.73 9.68
CA PHE A 22 8.80 7.45 9.94
C PHE A 22 9.47 6.91 8.69
N LEU A 23 8.76 6.92 7.56
CA LEU A 23 9.31 6.38 6.31
C LEU A 23 10.47 7.22 5.78
N GLU A 24 10.42 8.52 5.98
CA GLU A 24 11.48 9.41 5.51
C GLU A 24 12.79 9.25 6.28
N LEU A 25 12.81 8.51 7.37
CA LEU A 25 14.04 8.14 8.04
C LEU A 25 14.85 7.10 7.24
N TYR A 26 14.24 6.46 6.26
CA TYR A 26 14.86 5.37 5.51
C TYR A 26 15.21 5.82 4.10
N ASP A 27 16.47 5.63 3.72
CA ASP A 27 16.90 5.90 2.37
C ASP A 27 16.19 4.96 1.40
N GLY A 28 15.83 5.48 0.24
CA GLY A 28 15.17 4.67 -0.78
C GLY A 28 13.66 4.60 -0.66
N LEU A 29 13.07 5.23 0.36
CA LEU A 29 11.62 5.30 0.50
C LEU A 29 11.16 6.75 0.36
N THR A 30 10.21 7.00 -0.53
CA THR A 30 9.68 8.34 -0.78
C THR A 30 8.18 8.31 -0.72
N VAL A 31 7.59 9.20 0.06
CA VAL A 31 6.14 9.37 0.07
C VAL A 31 5.78 10.31 -1.05
N CYS A 32 5.11 9.81 -2.08
CA CYS A 32 4.77 10.61 -3.26
C CYS A 32 3.42 11.31 -3.15
N GLY A 33 2.61 10.97 -2.14
CA GLY A 33 1.33 11.62 -1.96
C GLY A 33 0.59 11.09 -0.75
N GLU A 34 -0.51 11.75 -0.42
CA GLU A 34 -1.41 11.38 0.67
C GLU A 34 -2.83 11.55 0.21
N ALA A 35 -3.72 10.73 0.75
CA ALA A 35 -5.16 10.82 0.52
C ALA A 35 -5.89 10.61 1.83
N SER A 36 -7.04 11.26 1.98
CA SER A 36 -7.80 11.24 3.22
C SER A 36 -9.02 10.31 3.19
N ASP A 37 -9.32 9.72 2.04
CA ASP A 37 -10.40 8.72 1.95
C ASP A 37 -10.14 7.80 0.75
N GLY A 38 -11.00 6.77 0.62
CA GLY A 38 -10.83 5.76 -0.40
C GLY A 38 -10.96 6.28 -1.82
N LEU A 39 -11.89 7.21 -2.07
CA LEU A 39 -12.08 7.78 -3.41
C LEU A 39 -10.87 8.59 -3.84
N GLU A 40 -10.36 9.44 -2.95
CA GLU A 40 -9.15 10.20 -3.23
C GLU A 40 -7.95 9.28 -3.41
N GLY A 41 -7.89 8.20 -2.60
CA GLY A 41 -6.83 7.22 -2.69
C GLY A 41 -6.78 6.53 -4.05
N ILE A 42 -7.96 6.12 -4.57
CA ILE A 42 -8.05 5.51 -5.90
C ILE A 42 -7.58 6.48 -6.97
N LYS A 43 -8.09 7.71 -6.92
CA LYS A 43 -7.73 8.74 -7.90
C LYS A 43 -6.22 8.97 -7.91
N LYS A 44 -5.63 9.16 -6.74
CA LYS A 44 -4.19 9.41 -6.65
C LYS A 44 -3.35 8.21 -7.04
N ALA A 45 -3.82 7.00 -6.73
CA ALA A 45 -3.12 5.79 -7.17
C ALA A 45 -3.02 5.74 -8.68
N PHE A 46 -4.09 6.10 -9.39
CA PHE A 46 -4.08 6.10 -10.85
C PHE A 46 -3.27 7.26 -11.43
N GLU A 47 -3.27 8.40 -10.77
CA GLU A 47 -2.51 9.58 -11.23
C GLU A 47 -1.01 9.44 -10.96
N LEU A 48 -0.64 9.04 -9.75
CA LEU A 48 0.75 9.02 -9.30
C LEU A 48 1.47 7.73 -9.62
N LYS A 49 0.73 6.65 -9.80
CA LYS A 49 1.27 5.31 -10.08
C LYS A 49 2.38 4.95 -9.06
N PRO A 50 2.03 4.94 -7.75
CA PRO A 50 3.02 4.59 -6.74
C PRO A 50 3.40 3.12 -6.86
N ASP A 51 4.55 2.77 -6.29
CA ASP A 51 4.94 1.37 -6.18
C ASP A 51 4.07 0.66 -5.14
N ILE A 52 3.78 1.36 -4.04
CA ILE A 52 2.99 0.82 -2.93
C ILE A 52 1.97 1.85 -2.47
N VAL A 53 0.74 1.39 -2.22
CA VAL A 53 -0.27 2.16 -1.49
C VAL A 53 -0.36 1.61 -0.08
N LEU A 54 -0.19 2.46 0.92
CA LEU A 54 -0.45 2.12 2.33
C LEU A 54 -1.87 2.59 2.62
N LEU A 55 -2.77 1.65 2.90
CA LEU A 55 -4.21 1.91 2.90
C LEU A 55 -4.86 1.45 4.20
N ASP A 56 -5.54 2.38 4.87
CA ASP A 56 -6.36 2.03 6.04
C ASP A 56 -7.70 1.45 5.57
N LEU A 57 -8.22 0.48 6.31
CA LEU A 57 -9.51 -0.13 6.00
C LEU A 57 -10.69 0.73 6.45
N SER A 58 -10.53 1.47 7.55
CA SER A 58 -11.62 2.24 8.16
C SER A 58 -11.55 3.70 7.73
N MET A 59 -12.26 4.02 6.65
CA MET A 59 -12.28 5.37 6.12
C MET A 59 -13.68 5.75 5.68
N PRO A 60 -13.99 7.06 5.66
CA PRO A 60 -15.29 7.50 5.13
C PRO A 60 -15.34 7.38 3.62
N ASN A 61 -16.54 7.50 3.08
CA ASN A 61 -16.88 7.53 1.65
C ASN A 61 -16.78 6.19 0.96
N LEU A 62 -15.64 5.54 1.00
CA LEU A 62 -15.45 4.24 0.39
C LEU A 62 -14.55 3.42 1.30
N ASP A 63 -14.99 2.22 1.69
CA ASP A 63 -14.19 1.41 2.61
C ASP A 63 -12.92 0.87 1.95
N GLY A 64 -11.95 0.52 2.79
CA GLY A 64 -10.63 0.14 2.32
C GLY A 64 -10.59 -1.16 1.53
N MET A 65 -11.52 -2.09 1.78
CA MET A 65 -11.59 -3.33 1.00
C MET A 65 -11.98 -3.04 -0.44
N GLU A 66 -12.99 -2.20 -0.62
CA GLU A 66 -13.43 -1.83 -1.97
C GLU A 66 -12.36 -1.00 -2.68
N ALA A 67 -11.72 -0.07 -1.97
CA ALA A 67 -10.61 0.69 -2.54
C ALA A 67 -9.48 -0.23 -2.99
N THR A 68 -9.13 -1.22 -2.18
CA THR A 68 -8.11 -2.22 -2.53
C THR A 68 -8.47 -2.94 -3.82
N ARG A 69 -9.71 -3.40 -3.91
CA ARG A 69 -10.19 -4.12 -5.10
C ARG A 69 -10.09 -3.25 -6.36
N LEU A 70 -10.53 -2.01 -6.25
CA LEU A 70 -10.54 -1.10 -7.41
C LEU A 70 -9.14 -0.68 -7.83
N ILE A 71 -8.25 -0.43 -6.88
CA ILE A 71 -6.85 -0.11 -7.19
C ILE A 71 -6.19 -1.31 -7.87
N ARG A 72 -6.40 -2.50 -7.33
CA ARG A 72 -5.81 -3.71 -7.92
C ARG A 72 -6.27 -3.92 -9.35
N GLN A 73 -7.55 -3.70 -9.63
CA GLN A 73 -8.09 -3.85 -10.98
C GLN A 73 -7.54 -2.82 -11.95
N GLY A 74 -7.47 -1.56 -11.53
CA GLY A 74 -7.09 -0.46 -12.42
C GLY A 74 -5.60 -0.22 -12.49
N SER A 75 -4.84 -0.73 -11.53
CA SER A 75 -3.39 -0.53 -11.46
C SER A 75 -2.73 -1.82 -10.97
N PRO A 76 -2.69 -2.86 -11.82
CA PRO A 76 -2.25 -4.19 -11.36
C PRO A 76 -0.80 -4.27 -10.90
N ARG A 77 0.02 -3.29 -11.27
CA ARG A 77 1.42 -3.26 -10.84
C ARG A 77 1.63 -2.54 -9.52
N THR A 78 0.62 -1.83 -9.03
CA THR A 78 0.70 -1.17 -7.73
C THR A 78 0.47 -2.20 -6.64
N GLU A 79 1.37 -2.29 -5.68
CA GLU A 79 1.19 -3.18 -4.53
C GLU A 79 0.43 -2.44 -3.45
N ILE A 80 -0.32 -3.17 -2.63
CA ILE A 80 -1.18 -2.58 -1.61
C ILE A 80 -0.88 -3.22 -0.27
N ILE A 81 -0.48 -2.42 0.70
CA ILE A 81 -0.28 -2.86 2.07
C ILE A 81 -1.36 -2.20 2.92
N ILE A 82 -2.17 -3.03 3.56
CA ILE A 82 -3.17 -2.53 4.51
C ILE A 82 -2.46 -2.13 5.80
N VAL A 83 -2.73 -0.92 6.28
CA VAL A 83 -2.18 -0.42 7.55
C VAL A 83 -3.36 0.05 8.39
N THR A 84 -3.75 -0.74 9.37
CA THR A 84 -5.00 -0.50 10.10
C THR A 84 -4.83 -0.74 11.60
N SER A 85 -5.75 -0.16 12.38
CA SER A 85 -5.78 -0.38 13.83
C SER A 85 -6.34 -1.75 14.21
N HIS A 86 -7.02 -2.42 13.27
CA HIS A 86 -7.69 -3.69 13.57
C HIS A 86 -6.74 -4.86 13.39
N GLU A 87 -6.56 -5.62 14.46
CA GLU A 87 -5.77 -6.84 14.45
C GLU A 87 -6.74 -8.00 14.27
N SER A 88 -6.98 -8.38 13.02
CA SER A 88 -7.97 -9.40 12.68
C SER A 88 -7.44 -10.30 11.57
N LEU A 89 -7.34 -11.59 11.88
CA LEU A 89 -6.94 -12.57 10.89
C LEU A 89 -7.96 -12.66 9.75
N GLU A 90 -9.24 -12.53 10.08
CA GLU A 90 -10.31 -12.56 9.09
C GLU A 90 -10.18 -11.36 8.13
N ALA A 91 -9.95 -10.16 8.67
CA ALA A 91 -9.76 -8.98 7.83
C ALA A 91 -8.52 -9.10 6.95
N ALA A 92 -7.44 -9.65 7.48
CA ALA A 92 -6.21 -9.86 6.71
C ALA A 92 -6.45 -10.84 5.55
N ARG A 93 -7.19 -11.92 5.79
CA ARG A 93 -7.52 -12.89 4.75
C ARG A 93 -8.40 -12.27 3.68
N LEU A 94 -9.41 -11.50 4.08
CA LEU A 94 -10.29 -10.84 3.14
C LEU A 94 -9.52 -9.82 2.30
N ALA A 95 -8.64 -9.05 2.93
CA ALA A 95 -7.81 -8.08 2.22
C ALA A 95 -6.96 -8.77 1.15
N ALA A 96 -6.34 -9.91 1.48
CA ALA A 96 -5.56 -10.67 0.52
C ALA A 96 -6.42 -11.15 -0.64
N THR A 97 -7.65 -11.59 -0.35
CA THR A 97 -8.59 -12.06 -1.37
C THR A 97 -8.95 -10.97 -2.38
N VAL A 98 -9.05 -9.70 -1.93
CA VAL A 98 -9.38 -8.59 -2.84
C VAL A 98 -8.15 -7.94 -3.44
N GLY A 99 -6.96 -8.44 -3.17
CA GLY A 99 -5.75 -8.03 -3.87
C GLY A 99 -4.68 -7.33 -3.05
N ALA A 100 -4.82 -7.29 -1.71
CA ALA A 100 -3.76 -6.70 -0.88
C ALA A 100 -2.52 -7.59 -0.87
N SER A 101 -1.37 -6.95 -0.84
CA SER A 101 -0.07 -7.62 -0.85
C SER A 101 0.47 -7.85 0.55
N GLY A 102 -0.01 -7.09 1.54
CA GLY A 102 0.43 -7.21 2.92
C GLY A 102 -0.54 -6.55 3.87
N TYR A 103 -0.32 -6.77 5.16
CA TYR A 103 -1.21 -6.30 6.22
C TYR A 103 -0.36 -5.98 7.45
N VAL A 104 -0.45 -4.75 7.95
CA VAL A 104 0.30 -4.30 9.13
C VAL A 104 -0.68 -3.61 10.07
N THR A 105 -0.64 -3.97 11.37
CA THR A 105 -1.41 -3.20 12.36
C THR A 105 -0.65 -1.95 12.75
N LYS A 106 -1.38 -0.86 12.98
CA LYS A 106 -0.75 0.44 13.26
C LYS A 106 0.17 0.42 14.48
N SER A 107 -0.16 -0.40 15.48
CA SER A 107 0.68 -0.51 16.68
C SER A 107 2.04 -1.14 16.38
N LEU A 108 2.18 -1.85 15.26
CA LEU A 108 3.40 -2.53 14.87
C LEU A 108 4.18 -1.81 13.77
N ILE A 109 3.76 -0.60 13.39
CA ILE A 109 4.48 0.15 12.35
C ILE A 109 5.99 0.21 12.61
N PRO A 110 6.45 0.57 13.83
CA PRO A 110 7.90 0.71 14.03
C PRO A 110 8.71 -0.55 13.76
N SER A 111 8.13 -1.73 14.00
CA SER A 111 8.85 -2.99 13.83
C SER A 111 8.50 -3.73 12.55
N SER A 112 7.35 -3.44 11.94
CA SER A 112 6.81 -4.29 10.87
C SER A 112 6.64 -3.61 9.53
N LEU A 113 6.50 -2.28 9.48
CA LEU A 113 6.15 -1.62 8.22
C LEU A 113 7.27 -1.72 7.19
N VAL A 114 8.49 -1.33 7.54
CA VAL A 114 9.59 -1.34 6.57
C VAL A 114 9.95 -2.76 6.13
N PRO A 115 10.04 -3.75 7.06
CA PRO A 115 10.22 -5.14 6.61
C PRO A 115 9.13 -5.61 5.65
N MET A 116 7.86 -5.21 5.88
CA MET A 116 6.76 -5.57 4.97
C MET A 116 6.94 -4.91 3.61
N VAL A 117 7.32 -3.63 3.57
CA VAL A 117 7.60 -2.92 2.32
C VAL A 117 8.68 -3.66 1.53
N ASN A 118 9.77 -4.03 2.21
CA ASN A 118 10.86 -4.72 1.55
C ASN A 118 10.44 -6.09 1.02
N GLU A 119 9.66 -6.84 1.79
CA GLU A 119 9.18 -8.16 1.37
C GLU A 119 8.25 -8.05 0.17
N VAL A 120 7.32 -7.10 0.20
CA VAL A 120 6.38 -6.87 -0.90
C VAL A 120 7.14 -6.48 -2.17
N MET A 121 8.11 -5.59 -2.07
CA MET A 121 8.87 -5.18 -3.24
C MET A 121 9.79 -6.29 -3.76
N ARG A 122 10.32 -7.13 -2.88
CA ARG A 122 11.10 -8.29 -3.29
C ARG A 122 10.25 -9.25 -4.12
N LYS A 123 9.04 -9.54 -3.66
CA LYS A 123 8.11 -10.40 -4.39
C LYS A 123 7.65 -9.76 -5.69
N HIS A 124 7.43 -8.45 -5.67
CA HIS A 124 7.05 -7.71 -6.87
C HIS A 124 8.13 -7.83 -7.95
N ALA A 125 9.38 -7.62 -7.59
CA ALA A 125 10.51 -7.72 -8.53
C ALA A 125 10.63 -9.15 -9.09
N ALA A 126 10.51 -10.16 -8.24
CA ALA A 126 10.57 -11.56 -8.66
C ALA A 126 9.43 -11.90 -9.62
N SER A 127 8.23 -11.42 -9.33
CA SER A 127 7.07 -11.63 -10.20
C SER A 127 7.25 -10.98 -11.56
N MET A 128 7.78 -9.76 -11.61
CA MET A 128 8.02 -9.07 -12.87
C MET A 128 9.09 -9.76 -13.70
N GLU A 129 10.14 -10.25 -13.06
CA GLU A 129 11.21 -10.98 -13.74
C GLU A 129 10.72 -12.31 -14.30
N GLY A 130 9.81 -12.96 -13.58
CA GLY A 130 9.33 -14.29 -13.95
C GLY A 130 8.20 -14.32 -14.95
N GLN A 131 7.73 -13.17 -15.45
CA GLN A 131 6.60 -13.13 -16.37
C GLN A 131 7.02 -13.36 -17.80
N PRO A 132 6.59 -14.46 -18.42
CA PRO A 132 6.95 -14.73 -19.82
C PRO A 132 6.47 -13.64 -20.78
N GLY A 133 5.31 -13.05 -20.51
CA GLY A 133 4.77 -12.01 -21.37
C GLY A 133 5.68 -10.79 -21.47
N SER A 134 6.40 -10.46 -20.42
CA SER A 134 7.31 -9.31 -20.45
C SER A 134 8.53 -9.58 -21.31
N GLU A 135 8.93 -10.83 -21.46
CA GLU A 135 10.03 -11.21 -22.30
C GLU A 135 9.69 -11.16 -23.78
N ASN A 136 8.42 -11.40 -24.07
CA ASN A 136 7.95 -11.51 -25.44
C ASN A 136 7.31 -10.22 -25.97
N ALA A 137 7.28 -9.23 -25.14
CA ALA A 137 6.65 -7.97 -25.49
C ALA A 137 7.49 -7.18 -26.49
#